data_b291948ca73eeda46b18b655e53b1b0b
#
_entry.id   b291948ca73eeda46b18b655e53b1b0b
#
_cell.length_a   1.000
_cell.length_b   1.000
_cell.length_c   1.000
_cell.angle_alpha   90.00
_cell.angle_beta   90.00
_cell.angle_gamma   90.00
#
_symmetry.space_group_name_H-M   'P 1'
#
loop_
_entity.id
_entity.type
_entity.pdbx_description
1 polymer ?
#
loop_
_entity_poly.entity_id
_entity_poly.type
_entity_poly.pdbx_seq_one_letter_code
_entity_poly.pdbx_strand_id
1 'polypeptide(L)'
;MMISFPPLPQLRTFSLLSLAALWCLPISYAVESTAVVDDESTPAGHSYHGEAFNEGPRQAAVLIDDLAPIEFPTSAKSEKAQAFIEQGVAQLHGFWFLEAERSFRQAAKIEPELAIAYWGMAMANANNRDRAKGFIEEAMQRRNKNADRREKLYIEAFNRLFVFKEDEDATAQKKRDAKKSRALRLISDLEKIVHDFPDDVEAKVQIALQMWLAERSGAKIASRYAVDALLSEVFEKQPMHPAHHYRIHLWDSQRPANALHSSAECGPSMPAVAHMWHMPGHIYSKLHRYADAAWQQEASARVDHAHMNRARLMPDQIHNFAHNNEWLTRNLLFLGRVDDAIDQSKNLVSLPRHPKYNSIEKRGSFKYGRTRLLQTLSEYA
;
A
#
# COMPACT_ATOMS: atom_id res chain seq x y z
N MET A 1 42.85 -49.45 -17.82
CA MET A 1 43.47 -48.45 -18.71
C MET A 1 43.68 -47.20 -17.85
N MET A 2 44.88 -47.12 -17.26
CA MET A 2 45.28 -46.01 -16.37
C MET A 2 45.78 -44.86 -17.23
N ILE A 3 45.20 -43.68 -17.02
CA ILE A 3 45.64 -42.44 -17.66
C ILE A 3 46.56 -41.72 -16.67
N SER A 4 47.84 -41.62 -17.07
CA SER A 4 48.92 -40.92 -16.35
C SER A 4 48.87 -39.44 -16.63
N PHE A 5 48.95 -38.60 -15.61
CA PHE A 5 49.13 -37.16 -15.70
C PHE A 5 50.61 -36.76 -15.60
N PRO A 6 51.07 -35.79 -16.39
CA PRO A 6 52.44 -35.30 -16.32
C PRO A 6 52.65 -34.32 -15.15
N PRO A 7 53.86 -34.15 -14.66
CA PRO A 7 54.21 -33.33 -13.51
C PRO A 7 54.26 -31.83 -13.85
N LEU A 8 53.89 -31.00 -12.92
CA LEU A 8 53.97 -29.52 -12.95
C LEU A 8 55.43 -29.04 -12.82
N PRO A 9 55.80 -27.94 -13.48
CA PRO A 9 57.17 -27.40 -13.37
C PRO A 9 57.33 -26.55 -12.09
N GLN A 10 58.51 -26.69 -11.49
CA GLN A 10 58.95 -25.97 -10.33
C GLN A 10 59.15 -24.47 -10.65
N LEU A 11 58.53 -23.60 -9.88
CA LEU A 11 58.78 -22.15 -9.88
C LEU A 11 59.99 -21.84 -9.00
N ARG A 12 61.00 -21.24 -9.63
CA ARG A 12 62.17 -20.69 -8.95
C ARG A 12 61.81 -19.40 -8.21
N THR A 13 62.24 -19.33 -6.97
CA THR A 13 62.22 -18.14 -6.11
C THR A 13 63.17 -17.05 -6.68
N PHE A 14 62.61 -15.88 -6.93
CA PHE A 14 63.42 -14.66 -7.03
C PHE A 14 62.97 -13.69 -5.90
N SER A 15 63.89 -13.48 -4.95
CA SER A 15 63.81 -12.40 -4.00
C SER A 15 64.11 -11.08 -4.70
N LEU A 16 63.21 -10.10 -4.60
CA LEU A 16 63.54 -8.73 -4.75
C LEU A 16 62.76 -7.88 -3.73
N LEU A 17 63.48 -7.48 -2.71
CA LEU A 17 63.02 -6.40 -1.82
C LEU A 17 62.98 -5.10 -2.63
N SER A 18 61.79 -4.51 -2.67
CA SER A 18 61.66 -3.10 -3.03
C SER A 18 60.60 -2.50 -2.13
N LEU A 19 61.07 -1.66 -1.17
CA LEU A 19 60.23 -0.76 -0.37
C LEU A 19 59.47 0.20 -1.34
N ALA A 20 58.17 0.07 -1.37
CA ALA A 20 57.32 1.15 -1.82
C ALA A 20 56.32 1.42 -0.69
N ALA A 21 56.62 2.46 0.08
CA ALA A 21 55.68 3.03 1.03
C ALA A 21 54.53 3.70 0.21
N LEU A 22 53.42 2.94 -0.03
CA LEU A 22 52.18 3.54 -0.48
C LEU A 22 51.49 4.15 0.74
N TRP A 23 51.41 5.46 0.72
CA TRP A 23 50.52 6.21 1.59
C TRP A 23 49.06 5.77 1.35
N CYS A 24 48.53 4.98 2.26
CA CYS A 24 47.09 4.80 2.38
C CYS A 24 46.51 6.11 2.92
N LEU A 25 46.13 7.02 2.04
CA LEU A 25 45.17 8.06 2.41
C LEU A 25 43.83 7.36 2.72
N PRO A 26 43.23 7.58 3.90
CA PRO A 26 41.87 7.14 4.12
C PRO A 26 40.98 7.96 3.16
N ILE A 27 40.40 7.32 2.16
CA ILE A 27 39.28 7.89 1.44
C ILE A 27 38.13 7.91 2.44
N SER A 28 38.02 9.03 3.13
CA SER A 28 36.81 9.37 3.87
C SER A 28 35.71 9.55 2.82
N TYR A 29 34.94 8.53 2.58
CA TYR A 29 33.60 8.75 2.04
C TYR A 29 32.87 9.57 3.10
N ALA A 30 32.84 10.87 2.91
CA ALA A 30 31.85 11.70 3.54
C ALA A 30 30.51 11.17 2.97
N VAL A 31 29.88 10.27 3.73
CA VAL A 31 28.45 10.10 3.63
C VAL A 31 27.94 11.48 4.01
N GLU A 32 27.60 12.30 3.02
CA GLU A 32 26.71 13.42 3.25
C GLU A 32 25.49 12.82 3.95
N SER A 33 25.50 12.89 5.26
CA SER A 33 24.30 12.86 6.05
C SER A 33 23.45 13.97 5.48
N THR A 34 22.54 13.62 4.56
CA THR A 34 21.44 14.51 4.24
C THR A 34 20.77 14.74 5.59
N ALA A 35 21.12 15.86 6.21
CA ALA A 35 20.45 16.36 7.37
C ALA A 35 18.95 16.24 7.05
N VAL A 36 18.22 15.48 7.86
CA VAL A 36 16.77 15.51 7.84
C VAL A 36 16.45 16.97 8.15
N VAL A 37 16.20 17.73 7.10
CA VAL A 37 15.66 19.07 7.25
C VAL A 37 14.29 18.82 7.84
N ASP A 38 14.12 19.11 9.12
CA ASP A 38 12.81 19.26 9.74
C ASP A 38 12.15 20.42 9.00
N ASP A 39 11.44 20.07 7.93
CA ASP A 39 10.70 21.04 7.15
C ASP A 39 9.42 21.34 7.93
N GLU A 40 9.47 22.39 8.78
CA GLU A 40 8.31 22.90 9.52
C GLU A 40 7.12 23.22 8.61
N SER A 41 7.35 23.37 7.27
CA SER A 41 6.32 23.60 6.28
C SER A 41 5.51 22.34 5.92
N THR A 42 6.01 21.14 6.24
CA THR A 42 5.30 19.90 5.95
C THR A 42 4.23 19.68 7.01
N PRO A 43 2.94 19.47 6.64
CA PRO A 43 1.88 19.23 7.61
C PRO A 43 2.29 18.12 8.59
N ALA A 44 2.13 18.39 9.87
CA ALA A 44 2.41 17.41 10.90
C ALA A 44 1.52 16.18 10.72
N GLY A 45 2.06 15.00 10.91
CA GLY A 45 1.28 13.78 10.88
C GLY A 45 1.82 12.73 9.89
N HIS A 46 1.12 11.61 9.80
CA HIS A 46 1.64 10.37 9.23
C HIS A 46 0.50 9.50 8.73
N SER A 47 0.80 8.30 8.20
CA SER A 47 -0.25 7.40 7.72
C SER A 47 -1.08 6.83 8.87
N TYR A 48 -2.27 6.30 8.55
CA TYR A 48 -3.18 5.77 9.54
C TYR A 48 -2.76 4.42 10.15
N HIS A 49 -1.65 3.84 9.71
CA HIS A 49 -1.15 2.56 10.24
C HIS A 49 -0.67 2.63 11.71
N GLY A 50 -0.97 3.74 12.37
CA GLY A 50 -0.72 3.91 13.79
C GLY A 50 0.67 4.46 14.11
N GLU A 51 1.05 4.39 15.37
CA GLU A 51 2.25 5.02 15.89
C GLU A 51 3.54 4.56 15.21
N ALA A 52 3.63 3.28 14.79
CA ALA A 52 4.80 2.75 14.10
C ALA A 52 5.18 3.57 12.86
N PHE A 53 4.19 4.06 12.13
CA PHE A 53 4.38 4.86 10.93
C PHE A 53 4.37 6.37 11.22
N ASN A 54 3.90 6.76 12.40
CA ASN A 54 3.90 8.15 12.82
C ASN A 54 5.29 8.64 13.21
N GLU A 55 6.18 7.76 13.63
CA GLU A 55 7.54 8.07 14.05
C GLU A 55 8.62 7.54 13.10
N GLY A 56 8.22 6.92 11.98
CA GLY A 56 9.15 6.43 10.97
C GLY A 56 9.95 7.55 10.30
N PRO A 57 11.10 7.24 9.70
CA PRO A 57 11.89 8.24 8.98
C PRO A 57 11.06 8.87 7.87
N ARG A 58 10.97 10.19 7.88
CA ARG A 58 10.30 10.99 6.85
C ARG A 58 11.23 11.16 5.65
N GLN A 59 11.35 10.13 4.86
CA GLN A 59 12.14 10.21 3.64
C GLN A 59 11.33 10.93 2.56
N ALA A 60 12.02 11.67 1.68
CA ALA A 60 11.42 12.20 0.48
C ALA A 60 10.89 11.04 -0.39
N ALA A 61 9.77 11.27 -1.07
CA ALA A 61 9.29 10.30 -2.04
C ALA A 61 10.23 10.25 -3.25
N VAL A 62 10.39 9.04 -3.80
CA VAL A 62 11.01 8.82 -5.10
C VAL A 62 9.95 8.26 -6.04
N LEU A 63 10.07 8.54 -7.34
CA LEU A 63 9.23 7.88 -8.32
C LEU A 63 9.62 6.40 -8.38
N ILE A 64 8.61 5.54 -8.33
CA ILE A 64 8.76 4.09 -8.26
C ILE A 64 8.34 3.52 -9.61
N ASP A 65 9.22 2.76 -10.22
CA ASP A 65 8.90 1.97 -11.40
C ASP A 65 7.91 0.84 -11.02
N ASP A 66 7.25 0.25 -11.99
CA ASP A 66 6.30 -0.85 -11.80
C ASP A 66 5.06 -0.50 -10.95
N LEU A 67 4.66 0.76 -10.96
CA LEU A 67 3.31 1.19 -10.56
C LEU A 67 2.42 1.34 -11.79
N ALA A 68 1.11 1.17 -11.58
CA ALA A 68 0.14 1.36 -12.64
C ALA A 68 0.23 2.80 -13.23
N PRO A 69 0.20 2.96 -14.53
CA PRO A 69 0.05 4.27 -15.14
C PRO A 69 -1.38 4.77 -14.86
N ILE A 70 -1.49 5.74 -13.96
CA ILE A 70 -2.75 6.39 -13.61
C ILE A 70 -2.86 7.71 -14.37
N GLU A 71 -3.99 7.92 -15.02
CA GLU A 71 -4.35 9.19 -15.64
C GLU A 71 -5.21 10.02 -14.68
N PHE A 72 -4.55 10.86 -13.91
CA PHE A 72 -5.22 11.78 -12.99
C PHE A 72 -4.73 13.22 -13.23
N PRO A 73 -5.13 13.85 -14.37
CA PRO A 73 -4.67 15.18 -14.70
C PRO A 73 -5.10 16.20 -13.64
N THR A 74 -4.21 17.13 -13.31
CA THR A 74 -4.43 18.14 -12.29
C THR A 74 -3.98 19.52 -12.76
N SER A 75 -4.23 20.53 -11.94
CA SER A 75 -3.74 21.89 -12.16
C SER A 75 -2.25 22.09 -11.84
N ALA A 76 -1.50 21.02 -11.61
CA ALA A 76 -0.07 21.07 -11.38
C ALA A 76 0.68 21.69 -12.57
N LYS A 77 1.60 22.61 -12.28
CA LYS A 77 2.44 23.27 -13.27
C LYS A 77 3.74 22.51 -13.52
N SER A 78 4.18 21.75 -12.55
CA SER A 78 5.37 20.91 -12.60
C SER A 78 4.98 19.49 -12.99
N GLU A 79 5.57 18.98 -14.08
CA GLU A 79 5.44 17.58 -14.49
C GLU A 79 5.83 16.62 -13.35
N LYS A 80 6.84 17.01 -12.56
CA LYS A 80 7.27 16.21 -11.41
C LYS A 80 6.24 16.20 -10.29
N ALA A 81 5.54 17.31 -10.03
CA ALA A 81 4.44 17.33 -9.07
C ALA A 81 3.27 16.47 -9.56
N GLN A 82 2.92 16.57 -10.85
CA GLN A 82 1.90 15.75 -11.49
C GLN A 82 2.24 14.25 -11.35
N ALA A 83 3.47 13.85 -11.66
CA ALA A 83 3.91 12.46 -11.54
C ALA A 83 3.79 11.93 -10.09
N PHE A 84 4.09 12.75 -9.08
CA PHE A 84 3.88 12.36 -7.68
C PHE A 84 2.39 12.28 -7.29
N ILE A 85 1.51 13.09 -7.89
CA ILE A 85 0.06 12.95 -7.70
C ILE A 85 -0.42 11.61 -8.27
N GLU A 86 -0.08 11.29 -9.50
CA GLU A 86 -0.46 10.04 -10.16
C GLU A 86 0.08 8.83 -9.42
N GLN A 87 1.35 8.87 -8.99
CA GLN A 87 1.92 7.85 -8.12
C GLN A 87 1.14 7.70 -6.81
N GLY A 88 0.79 8.81 -6.17
CA GLY A 88 0.00 8.79 -4.93
C GLY A 88 -1.38 8.15 -5.13
N VAL A 89 -2.07 8.46 -6.24
CA VAL A 89 -3.35 7.85 -6.59
C VAL A 89 -3.19 6.35 -6.84
N ALA A 90 -2.18 5.93 -7.60
CA ALA A 90 -1.88 4.51 -7.80
C ALA A 90 -1.67 3.79 -6.45
N GLN A 91 -0.89 4.38 -5.56
CA GLN A 91 -0.63 3.83 -4.23
C GLN A 91 -1.89 3.75 -3.34
N LEU A 92 -2.83 4.71 -3.46
CA LEU A 92 -4.13 4.63 -2.80
C LEU A 92 -4.93 3.40 -3.26
N HIS A 93 -4.90 3.07 -4.54
CA HIS A 93 -5.56 1.87 -5.06
C HIS A 93 -4.98 0.57 -4.50
N GLY A 94 -3.70 0.54 -4.21
CA GLY A 94 -3.03 -0.58 -3.56
C GLY A 94 -3.15 -0.59 -2.03
N PHE A 95 -3.91 0.33 -1.43
CA PHE A 95 -3.97 0.57 0.02
C PHE A 95 -2.59 0.79 0.66
N TRP A 96 -1.67 1.31 -0.12
CA TRP A 96 -0.30 1.62 0.32
C TRP A 96 -0.23 3.05 0.87
N PHE A 97 -1.03 3.31 1.87
CA PHE A 97 -1.38 4.65 2.36
C PHE A 97 -0.17 5.46 2.86
N LEU A 98 0.83 4.80 3.50
CA LEU A 98 2.05 5.50 3.94
C LEU A 98 2.82 6.10 2.75
N GLU A 99 3.01 5.30 1.70
CA GLU A 99 3.72 5.74 0.51
C GLU A 99 2.89 6.73 -0.32
N ALA A 100 1.56 6.55 -0.36
CA ALA A 100 0.65 7.52 -0.97
C ALA A 100 0.76 8.91 -0.30
N GLU A 101 0.69 8.94 1.04
CA GLU A 101 0.89 10.20 1.77
C GLU A 101 2.24 10.82 1.46
N ARG A 102 3.31 10.01 1.40
CA ARG A 102 4.67 10.46 1.08
C ARG A 102 4.74 11.07 -0.32
N SER A 103 4.11 10.46 -1.32
CA SER A 103 4.02 10.97 -2.69
C SER A 103 3.27 12.30 -2.77
N PHE A 104 2.11 12.40 -2.12
CA PHE A 104 1.35 13.65 -2.07
C PHE A 104 2.08 14.77 -1.32
N ARG A 105 2.80 14.46 -0.24
CA ARG A 105 3.67 15.42 0.45
C ARG A 105 4.78 15.93 -0.46
N GLN A 106 5.36 15.05 -1.27
CA GLN A 106 6.40 15.44 -2.23
C GLN A 106 5.84 16.36 -3.31
N ALA A 107 4.62 16.09 -3.81
CA ALA A 107 3.93 16.99 -4.74
C ALA A 107 3.67 18.36 -4.09
N ALA A 108 3.15 18.40 -2.86
CA ALA A 108 2.93 19.62 -2.11
C ALA A 108 4.24 20.38 -1.79
N LYS A 109 5.35 19.68 -1.60
CA LYS A 109 6.68 20.31 -1.42
C LYS A 109 7.15 21.01 -2.69
N ILE A 110 6.87 20.42 -3.87
CA ILE A 110 7.22 21.01 -5.17
C ILE A 110 6.28 22.19 -5.47
N GLU A 111 5.00 22.04 -5.22
CA GLU A 111 3.96 23.06 -5.43
C GLU A 111 3.07 23.21 -4.20
N PRO A 112 3.45 24.09 -3.23
CA PRO A 112 2.72 24.23 -1.96
C PRO A 112 1.26 24.69 -2.10
N GLU A 113 0.90 25.30 -3.22
CA GLU A 113 -0.46 25.75 -3.49
C GLU A 113 -1.31 24.72 -4.28
N LEU A 114 -0.76 23.55 -4.58
CA LEU A 114 -1.47 22.47 -5.28
C LEU A 114 -2.49 21.80 -4.36
N ALA A 115 -3.74 22.26 -4.41
CA ALA A 115 -4.81 21.85 -3.51
C ALA A 115 -5.06 20.33 -3.51
N ILE A 116 -4.96 19.69 -4.70
CA ILE A 116 -5.24 18.26 -4.85
C ILE A 116 -4.19 17.37 -4.14
N ALA A 117 -2.99 17.87 -3.90
CA ALA A 117 -1.98 17.16 -3.13
C ALA A 117 -2.43 16.99 -1.65
N TYR A 118 -3.07 17.99 -1.09
CA TYR A 118 -3.62 17.92 0.28
C TYR A 118 -4.88 17.05 0.35
N TRP A 119 -5.70 17.04 -0.70
CA TRP A 119 -6.77 16.04 -0.84
C TRP A 119 -6.20 14.61 -0.82
N GLY A 120 -5.13 14.36 -1.58
CA GLY A 120 -4.47 13.06 -1.60
C GLY A 120 -3.94 12.64 -0.22
N MET A 121 -3.35 13.57 0.54
CA MET A 121 -2.94 13.30 1.93
C MET A 121 -4.14 12.98 2.83
N ALA A 122 -5.28 13.65 2.65
CA ALA A 122 -6.51 13.33 3.38
C ALA A 122 -7.02 11.91 3.05
N MET A 123 -6.98 11.53 1.77
CA MET A 123 -7.34 10.18 1.31
C MET A 123 -6.45 9.10 1.90
N ALA A 124 -5.16 9.34 1.94
CA ALA A 124 -4.19 8.44 2.57
C ALA A 124 -4.42 8.26 4.09
N ASN A 125 -5.17 9.16 4.70
CA ASN A 125 -5.51 9.17 6.12
C ASN A 125 -7.00 8.92 6.41
N ALA A 126 -7.76 8.36 5.48
CA ALA A 126 -9.21 8.16 5.63
C ALA A 126 -9.65 7.40 6.90
N ASN A 127 -8.76 6.56 7.47
CA ASN A 127 -9.01 5.85 8.73
C ASN A 127 -8.53 6.61 9.99
N ASN A 128 -7.90 7.78 9.82
CA ASN A 128 -7.54 8.70 10.89
C ASN A 128 -8.21 10.05 10.62
N ARG A 129 -9.43 10.19 11.14
CA ARG A 129 -10.29 11.33 10.82
C ARG A 129 -9.63 12.68 11.13
N ASP A 130 -8.94 12.81 12.26
CA ASP A 130 -8.37 14.10 12.66
C ASP A 130 -7.29 14.55 11.68
N ARG A 131 -6.45 13.62 11.21
CA ARG A 131 -5.46 13.89 10.17
C ARG A 131 -6.11 14.17 8.82
N ALA A 132 -7.07 13.33 8.39
CA ALA A 132 -7.81 13.54 7.16
C ALA A 132 -8.52 14.90 7.14
N LYS A 133 -9.12 15.31 8.29
CA LYS A 133 -9.73 16.61 8.46
C LYS A 133 -8.72 17.74 8.29
N GLY A 134 -7.56 17.67 8.96
CA GLY A 134 -6.53 18.70 8.84
C GLY A 134 -6.07 18.87 7.39
N PHE A 135 -5.76 17.79 6.68
CA PHE A 135 -5.33 17.85 5.29
C PHE A 135 -6.43 18.35 4.34
N ILE A 136 -7.68 17.93 4.50
CA ILE A 136 -8.74 18.38 3.60
C ILE A 136 -9.10 19.87 3.84
N GLU A 137 -8.96 20.38 5.07
CA GLU A 137 -9.09 21.79 5.38
C GLU A 137 -8.00 22.62 4.66
N GLU A 138 -6.75 22.12 4.61
CA GLU A 138 -5.66 22.71 3.82
C GLU A 138 -5.97 22.71 2.31
N ALA A 139 -6.55 21.62 1.78
CA ALA A 139 -7.00 21.58 0.40
C ALA A 139 -8.10 22.61 0.13
N MET A 140 -9.06 22.75 1.04
CA MET A 140 -10.14 23.73 0.94
C MET A 140 -9.66 25.18 0.92
N GLN A 141 -8.62 25.52 1.69
CA GLN A 141 -8.03 26.86 1.69
C GLN A 141 -7.40 27.22 0.35
N ARG A 142 -6.76 26.23 -0.30
CA ARG A 142 -6.01 26.39 -1.55
C ARG A 142 -6.87 26.27 -2.81
N ARG A 143 -8.04 25.59 -2.75
CA ARG A 143 -8.81 25.20 -3.93
C ARG A 143 -9.21 26.35 -4.85
N ASN A 144 -9.36 27.55 -4.32
CA ASN A 144 -9.79 28.72 -5.10
C ASN A 144 -8.63 29.40 -5.84
N LYS A 145 -7.37 29.05 -5.54
CA LYS A 145 -6.21 29.68 -6.17
C LYS A 145 -5.91 29.07 -7.54
N ASN A 146 -5.81 27.76 -7.62
CA ASN A 146 -5.32 27.08 -8.81
C ASN A 146 -6.15 25.85 -9.22
N ALA A 147 -6.97 25.27 -8.33
CA ALA A 147 -7.70 24.05 -8.64
C ALA A 147 -8.73 24.28 -9.75
N ASP A 148 -8.78 23.36 -10.71
CA ASP A 148 -9.80 23.35 -11.74
C ASP A 148 -11.19 22.93 -11.19
N ARG A 149 -12.22 22.85 -12.07
CA ARG A 149 -13.57 22.50 -11.63
C ARG A 149 -13.64 21.04 -11.14
N ARG A 150 -12.93 20.13 -11.78
CA ARG A 150 -12.91 18.71 -11.44
C ARG A 150 -12.25 18.50 -10.07
N GLU A 151 -11.07 19.06 -9.85
CA GLU A 151 -10.35 19.01 -8.57
C GLU A 151 -11.21 19.59 -7.43
N LYS A 152 -11.89 20.71 -7.67
CA LYS A 152 -12.80 21.32 -6.67
C LYS A 152 -13.89 20.36 -6.24
N LEU A 153 -14.50 19.63 -7.18
CA LEU A 153 -15.55 18.66 -6.86
C LEU A 153 -15.01 17.52 -5.98
N TYR A 154 -13.82 16.97 -6.29
CA TYR A 154 -13.16 15.96 -5.45
C TYR A 154 -12.91 16.50 -4.04
N ILE A 155 -12.27 17.67 -3.92
CA ILE A 155 -11.94 18.27 -2.63
C ILE A 155 -13.21 18.52 -1.80
N GLU A 156 -14.26 19.06 -2.41
CA GLU A 156 -15.52 19.35 -1.72
C GLU A 156 -16.29 18.10 -1.29
N ALA A 157 -16.29 17.04 -2.11
CA ALA A 157 -16.91 15.77 -1.78
C ALA A 157 -16.29 15.17 -0.50
N PHE A 158 -14.96 15.10 -0.46
CA PHE A 158 -14.25 14.54 0.68
C PHE A 158 -14.19 15.49 1.89
N ASN A 159 -14.25 16.81 1.67
CA ASN A 159 -14.45 17.75 2.78
C ASN A 159 -15.75 17.46 3.53
N ARG A 160 -16.85 17.22 2.82
CA ARG A 160 -18.14 16.83 3.44
C ARG A 160 -18.09 15.49 4.16
N LEU A 161 -17.19 14.58 3.75
CA LEU A 161 -17.00 13.31 4.45
C LEU A 161 -16.23 13.47 5.76
N PHE A 162 -15.15 14.25 5.77
CA PHE A 162 -14.21 14.31 6.90
C PHE A 162 -14.53 15.44 7.89
N VAL A 163 -15.09 16.56 7.41
CA VAL A 163 -15.39 17.73 8.22
C VAL A 163 -16.87 17.76 8.60
N PHE A 164 -17.17 17.32 9.80
CA PHE A 164 -18.53 17.36 10.37
C PHE A 164 -18.46 17.50 11.90
N LYS A 165 -19.50 18.05 12.47
CA LYS A 165 -19.66 18.08 13.93
C LYS A 165 -20.27 16.74 14.39
N GLU A 166 -19.69 16.15 15.39
CA GLU A 166 -20.30 15.02 16.09
C GLU A 166 -21.32 15.55 17.09
N ASP A 167 -22.48 14.91 17.11
CA ASP A 167 -23.44 15.09 18.19
C ASP A 167 -23.06 14.07 19.28
N GLU A 168 -22.36 14.55 20.30
CA GLU A 168 -21.85 13.72 21.40
C GLU A 168 -22.99 13.04 22.17
N ASP A 169 -24.14 13.73 22.29
CA ASP A 169 -25.33 13.26 23.00
C ASP A 169 -26.22 12.36 22.14
N ALA A 170 -25.90 12.19 20.85
CA ALA A 170 -26.68 11.34 19.97
C ALA A 170 -26.62 9.88 20.38
N THR A 171 -27.77 9.21 20.32
CA THR A 171 -27.85 7.75 20.52
C THR A 171 -26.97 6.99 19.53
N ALA A 172 -26.56 5.79 19.88
CA ALA A 172 -25.77 4.93 18.99
C ALA A 172 -26.45 4.71 17.62
N GLN A 173 -27.79 4.68 17.59
CA GLN A 173 -28.54 4.58 16.33
C GLN A 173 -28.39 5.84 15.50
N LYS A 174 -28.59 7.03 16.08
CA LYS A 174 -28.40 8.33 15.37
C LYS A 174 -26.96 8.46 14.82
N LYS A 175 -25.95 8.05 15.59
CA LYS A 175 -24.54 8.06 15.13
C LYS A 175 -24.33 7.14 13.93
N ARG A 176 -24.96 5.92 13.94
CA ARG A 176 -24.93 5.00 12.78
C ARG A 176 -25.61 5.58 11.55
N ASP A 177 -26.79 6.16 11.73
CA ASP A 177 -27.57 6.74 10.63
C ASP A 177 -26.83 7.95 10.01
N ALA A 178 -26.22 8.80 10.83
CA ALA A 178 -25.39 9.90 10.37
C ALA A 178 -24.16 9.42 9.59
N LYS A 179 -23.50 8.34 10.05
CA LYS A 179 -22.37 7.74 9.32
C LYS A 179 -22.82 7.18 7.97
N LYS A 180 -23.93 6.47 7.93
CA LYS A 180 -24.53 5.95 6.69
C LYS A 180 -24.88 7.08 5.73
N SER A 181 -25.52 8.13 6.22
CA SER A 181 -25.92 9.31 5.41
C SER A 181 -24.71 10.00 4.78
N ARG A 182 -23.61 10.17 5.52
CA ARG A 182 -22.37 10.74 4.97
C ARG A 182 -21.76 9.86 3.87
N ALA A 183 -21.75 8.55 4.05
CA ALA A 183 -21.23 7.63 3.04
C ALA A 183 -22.06 7.67 1.74
N LEU A 184 -23.38 7.69 1.85
CA LEU A 184 -24.29 7.82 0.69
C LEU A 184 -24.15 9.17 0.01
N ARG A 185 -23.96 10.24 0.78
CA ARG A 185 -23.73 11.57 0.21
C ARG A 185 -22.43 11.65 -0.58
N LEU A 186 -21.35 11.03 -0.08
CA LEU A 186 -20.10 10.96 -0.83
C LEU A 186 -20.30 10.27 -2.18
N ILE A 187 -21.01 9.14 -2.21
CA ILE A 187 -21.31 8.43 -3.47
C ILE A 187 -22.05 9.37 -4.43
N SER A 188 -23.11 10.06 -3.96
CA SER A 188 -23.85 11.02 -4.78
C SER A 188 -23.00 12.21 -5.26
N ASP A 189 -22.03 12.67 -4.45
CA ASP A 189 -21.11 13.73 -4.86
C ASP A 189 -20.12 13.23 -5.94
N LEU A 190 -19.68 11.99 -5.86
CA LEU A 190 -18.85 11.35 -6.90
C LEU A 190 -19.63 11.10 -8.19
N GLU A 191 -20.91 10.73 -8.11
CA GLU A 191 -21.81 10.59 -9.27
C GLU A 191 -21.93 11.92 -10.03
N LYS A 192 -21.93 13.07 -9.34
CA LYS A 192 -21.90 14.39 -10.00
C LYS A 192 -20.58 14.60 -10.78
N ILE A 193 -19.47 14.09 -10.26
CA ILE A 193 -18.19 14.16 -11.00
C ILE A 193 -18.31 13.37 -12.29
N VAL A 194 -18.81 12.13 -12.24
CA VAL A 194 -19.02 11.30 -13.45
C VAL A 194 -20.02 11.94 -14.41
N HIS A 195 -21.07 12.60 -13.89
CA HIS A 195 -22.03 13.32 -14.73
C HIS A 195 -21.37 14.48 -15.48
N ASP A 196 -20.55 15.28 -14.80
CA ASP A 196 -19.89 16.45 -15.39
C ASP A 196 -18.65 16.06 -16.22
N PHE A 197 -18.02 14.94 -15.89
CA PHE A 197 -16.80 14.40 -16.49
C PHE A 197 -16.95 12.89 -16.77
N PRO A 198 -17.74 12.46 -17.78
CA PRO A 198 -18.09 11.06 -18.01
C PRO A 198 -16.90 10.17 -18.36
N ASP A 199 -15.80 10.76 -18.80
CA ASP A 199 -14.55 10.08 -19.11
C ASP A 199 -13.60 9.95 -17.93
N ASP A 200 -13.94 10.51 -16.77
CA ASP A 200 -13.15 10.38 -15.53
C ASP A 200 -13.22 8.95 -14.99
N VAL A 201 -12.20 8.15 -15.34
CA VAL A 201 -12.07 6.77 -14.89
C VAL A 201 -11.95 6.70 -13.37
N GLU A 202 -11.18 7.61 -12.79
CA GLU A 202 -10.92 7.62 -11.35
C GLU A 202 -12.18 7.91 -10.53
N ALA A 203 -13.08 8.77 -11.02
CA ALA A 203 -14.36 9.01 -10.36
C ALA A 203 -15.24 7.74 -10.34
N LYS A 204 -15.26 6.97 -11.43
CA LYS A 204 -15.98 5.69 -11.49
C LYS A 204 -15.37 4.67 -10.51
N VAL A 205 -14.05 4.60 -10.46
CA VAL A 205 -13.32 3.73 -9.52
C VAL A 205 -13.60 4.12 -8.07
N GLN A 206 -13.60 5.42 -7.78
CA GLN A 206 -13.95 5.91 -6.44
C GLN A 206 -15.40 5.57 -6.07
N ILE A 207 -16.38 5.67 -6.98
CA ILE A 207 -17.76 5.24 -6.71
C ILE A 207 -17.78 3.76 -6.30
N ALA A 208 -17.14 2.88 -7.08
CA ALA A 208 -17.11 1.46 -6.78
C ALA A 208 -16.48 1.17 -5.42
N LEU A 209 -15.36 1.80 -5.10
CA LEU A 209 -14.69 1.71 -3.80
C LEU A 209 -15.59 2.19 -2.67
N GLN A 210 -16.20 3.38 -2.81
CA GLN A 210 -17.02 3.97 -1.75
C GLN A 210 -18.33 3.19 -1.55
N MET A 211 -18.91 2.59 -2.57
CA MET A 211 -20.05 1.68 -2.42
C MET A 211 -19.68 0.46 -1.56
N TRP A 212 -18.52 -0.14 -1.80
CA TRP A 212 -18.03 -1.24 -0.98
C TRP A 212 -17.73 -0.81 0.47
N LEU A 213 -17.07 0.32 0.66
CA LEU A 213 -16.76 0.86 2.00
C LEU A 213 -18.02 1.25 2.77
N ALA A 214 -19.05 1.74 2.11
CA ALA A 214 -20.32 2.16 2.71
C ALA A 214 -21.06 0.99 3.39
N GLU A 215 -20.84 -0.27 2.99
CA GLU A 215 -21.39 -1.43 3.69
C GLU A 215 -21.00 -1.45 5.18
N ARG A 216 -19.77 -1.04 5.51
CA ARG A 216 -19.28 -0.90 6.90
C ARG A 216 -19.99 0.21 7.68
N SER A 217 -20.68 1.10 6.97
CA SER A 217 -21.49 2.17 7.54
C SER A 217 -22.99 1.84 7.53
N GLY A 218 -23.35 0.59 7.19
CA GLY A 218 -24.73 0.12 7.12
C GLY A 218 -25.47 0.47 5.82
N ALA A 219 -24.79 1.01 4.81
CA ALA A 219 -25.34 1.21 3.48
C ALA A 219 -25.08 -0.04 2.63
N LYS A 220 -26.01 -0.97 2.58
CA LYS A 220 -25.86 -2.20 1.79
C LYS A 220 -25.79 -1.90 0.32
N ILE A 221 -24.92 -2.61 -0.40
CA ILE A 221 -24.87 -2.60 -1.87
C ILE A 221 -26.18 -3.24 -2.38
N ALA A 222 -26.97 -2.48 -3.13
CA ALA A 222 -28.23 -2.96 -3.71
C ALA A 222 -28.01 -4.05 -4.76
N SER A 223 -26.97 -3.89 -5.58
CA SER A 223 -26.56 -4.87 -6.59
C SER A 223 -25.04 -4.88 -6.75
N ARG A 224 -24.41 -5.98 -6.38
CA ARG A 224 -22.96 -6.17 -6.66
C ARG A 224 -22.67 -6.25 -8.15
N TYR A 225 -23.60 -6.76 -8.95
CA TYR A 225 -23.45 -6.79 -10.40
C TYR A 225 -23.44 -5.40 -11.03
N ALA A 226 -24.18 -4.43 -10.48
CA ALA A 226 -24.11 -3.05 -10.94
C ALA A 226 -22.74 -2.40 -10.64
N VAL A 227 -22.19 -2.66 -9.46
CA VAL A 227 -20.82 -2.20 -9.12
C VAL A 227 -19.78 -2.89 -9.98
N ASP A 228 -19.95 -4.18 -10.26
CA ASP A 228 -19.07 -4.95 -11.16
C ASP A 228 -19.12 -4.45 -12.60
N ALA A 229 -20.30 -4.08 -13.09
CA ALA A 229 -20.46 -3.48 -14.42
C ALA A 229 -19.74 -2.13 -14.53
N LEU A 230 -19.81 -1.29 -13.49
CA LEU A 230 -19.07 -0.03 -13.43
C LEU A 230 -17.55 -0.26 -13.48
N LEU A 231 -17.05 -1.28 -12.76
CA LEU A 231 -15.64 -1.69 -12.84
C LEU A 231 -15.29 -2.25 -14.23
N SER A 232 -16.22 -2.93 -14.91
CA SER A 232 -15.99 -3.42 -16.26
C SER A 232 -15.80 -2.28 -17.26
N GLU A 233 -16.55 -1.18 -17.15
CA GLU A 233 -16.33 0.03 -17.97
C GLU A 233 -14.92 0.61 -17.75
N VAL A 234 -14.40 0.54 -16.50
CA VAL A 234 -13.02 0.95 -16.20
C VAL A 234 -12.02 0.07 -16.95
N PHE A 235 -12.20 -1.26 -16.89
CA PHE A 235 -11.26 -2.20 -17.51
C PHE A 235 -11.36 -2.24 -19.05
N GLU A 236 -12.50 -1.84 -19.63
CA GLU A 236 -12.61 -1.62 -21.09
C GLU A 236 -11.70 -0.48 -21.55
N LYS A 237 -11.59 0.60 -20.78
CA LYS A 237 -10.72 1.74 -21.08
C LYS A 237 -9.26 1.49 -20.66
N GLN A 238 -9.06 0.90 -19.49
CA GLN A 238 -7.75 0.68 -18.88
C GLN A 238 -7.67 -0.76 -18.34
N PRO A 239 -7.36 -1.76 -19.18
CA PRO A 239 -7.37 -3.18 -18.80
C PRO A 239 -6.50 -3.52 -17.60
N MET A 240 -5.39 -2.79 -17.40
CA MET A 240 -4.46 -2.99 -16.28
C MET A 240 -4.66 -1.98 -15.14
N HIS A 241 -5.87 -1.42 -15.01
CA HIS A 241 -6.16 -0.52 -13.91
C HIS A 241 -6.13 -1.25 -12.56
N PRO A 242 -5.50 -0.72 -11.48
CA PRO A 242 -5.40 -1.39 -10.18
C PRO A 242 -6.74 -1.61 -9.46
N ALA A 243 -7.86 -1.12 -9.99
CA ALA A 243 -9.20 -1.42 -9.51
C ALA A 243 -9.58 -2.92 -9.59
N HIS A 244 -8.79 -3.78 -10.22
CA HIS A 244 -8.88 -5.24 -10.06
C HIS A 244 -8.90 -5.64 -8.59
N HIS A 245 -8.16 -4.95 -7.74
CA HIS A 245 -8.18 -5.07 -6.29
C HIS A 245 -9.60 -4.86 -5.71
N TYR A 246 -10.33 -3.85 -6.18
CA TYR A 246 -11.69 -3.57 -5.69
C TYR A 246 -12.72 -4.61 -6.16
N ARG A 247 -12.57 -5.14 -7.37
CA ARG A 247 -13.39 -6.26 -7.83
C ARG A 247 -13.17 -7.51 -6.97
N ILE A 248 -11.94 -7.77 -6.54
CA ILE A 248 -11.65 -8.85 -5.58
C ILE A 248 -12.43 -8.61 -4.28
N HIS A 249 -12.32 -7.44 -3.67
CA HIS A 249 -13.06 -7.11 -2.47
C HIS A 249 -14.59 -7.20 -2.63
N LEU A 250 -15.11 -6.82 -3.78
CA LEU A 250 -16.54 -6.89 -4.09
C LEU A 250 -17.07 -8.33 -4.01
N TRP A 251 -16.29 -9.31 -4.50
CA TRP A 251 -16.71 -10.70 -4.65
C TRP A 251 -16.16 -11.68 -3.61
N ASP A 252 -15.12 -11.30 -2.90
CA ASP A 252 -14.37 -12.15 -1.96
C ASP A 252 -15.28 -12.88 -0.95
N SER A 253 -16.27 -12.22 -0.39
CA SER A 253 -17.12 -12.76 0.67
C SER A 253 -18.33 -13.57 0.18
N GLN A 254 -18.69 -13.51 -1.10
CA GLN A 254 -19.93 -14.09 -1.61
C GLN A 254 -19.74 -15.03 -2.80
N ARG A 255 -19.14 -14.57 -3.87
CA ARG A 255 -18.96 -15.32 -5.13
C ARG A 255 -17.52 -15.16 -5.66
N PRO A 256 -16.53 -15.76 -4.99
CA PRO A 256 -15.11 -15.54 -5.31
C PRO A 256 -14.75 -15.86 -6.76
N ALA A 257 -15.48 -16.80 -7.41
CA ALA A 257 -15.26 -17.14 -8.82
C ALA A 257 -15.45 -15.94 -9.78
N ASN A 258 -16.31 -14.97 -9.42
CA ASN A 258 -16.52 -13.77 -10.24
C ASN A 258 -15.29 -12.85 -10.28
N ALA A 259 -14.35 -13.00 -9.34
CA ALA A 259 -13.12 -12.23 -9.28
C ALA A 259 -11.91 -12.95 -9.90
N LEU A 260 -12.06 -14.14 -10.51
CA LEU A 260 -10.92 -14.93 -11.02
C LEU A 260 -10.09 -14.16 -12.05
N HIS A 261 -10.73 -13.49 -13.02
CA HIS A 261 -10.01 -12.68 -13.98
C HIS A 261 -9.24 -11.54 -13.31
N SER A 262 -9.90 -10.80 -12.43
CA SER A 262 -9.23 -9.74 -11.68
C SER A 262 -8.13 -10.26 -10.74
N SER A 263 -8.23 -11.49 -10.27
CA SER A 263 -7.16 -12.12 -9.47
C SER A 263 -5.91 -12.42 -10.30
N ALA A 264 -6.07 -12.72 -11.58
CA ALA A 264 -4.92 -12.91 -12.48
C ALA A 264 -4.23 -11.57 -12.78
N GLU A 265 -4.99 -10.49 -12.94
CA GLU A 265 -4.48 -9.18 -13.35
C GLU A 265 -4.02 -8.29 -12.18
N CYS A 266 -4.47 -8.55 -10.96
CA CYS A 266 -4.29 -7.66 -9.81
C CYS A 266 -2.81 -7.41 -9.49
N GLY A 267 -2.00 -8.44 -9.28
CA GLY A 267 -0.55 -8.32 -9.05
C GLY A 267 0.19 -7.69 -10.24
N PRO A 268 0.00 -8.21 -11.47
CA PRO A 268 0.59 -7.62 -12.67
C PRO A 268 0.22 -6.17 -12.94
N SER A 269 -0.98 -5.71 -12.53
CA SER A 269 -1.39 -4.33 -12.73
C SER A 269 -0.57 -3.32 -11.90
N MET A 270 0.03 -3.75 -10.79
CA MET A 270 0.86 -2.90 -9.94
C MET A 270 1.92 -3.72 -9.20
N PRO A 271 2.96 -4.21 -9.88
CA PRO A 271 3.92 -5.18 -9.36
C PRO A 271 4.69 -4.73 -8.12
N ALA A 272 4.94 -3.43 -7.97
CA ALA A 272 5.68 -2.87 -6.85
C ALA A 272 4.92 -2.86 -5.51
N VAL A 273 3.64 -3.22 -5.50
CA VAL A 273 2.77 -3.15 -4.31
C VAL A 273 2.39 -4.54 -3.83
N ALA A 274 2.88 -4.91 -2.66
CA ALA A 274 2.68 -6.24 -2.07
C ALA A 274 1.20 -6.62 -1.90
N HIS A 275 0.36 -5.68 -1.51
CA HIS A 275 -1.07 -5.92 -1.32
C HIS A 275 -1.78 -6.36 -2.61
N MET A 276 -1.31 -5.91 -3.76
CA MET A 276 -1.87 -6.32 -5.06
C MET A 276 -1.59 -7.80 -5.39
N TRP A 277 -0.50 -8.35 -4.89
CA TRP A 277 -0.21 -9.78 -4.95
C TRP A 277 -0.94 -10.57 -3.87
N HIS A 278 -1.14 -10.00 -2.68
CA HIS A 278 -1.83 -10.65 -1.57
C HIS A 278 -3.31 -10.93 -1.87
N MET A 279 -4.02 -9.98 -2.43
CA MET A 279 -5.48 -10.05 -2.61
C MET A 279 -5.96 -11.20 -3.51
N PRO A 280 -5.30 -11.53 -4.62
CA PRO A 280 -5.64 -12.73 -5.38
C PRO A 280 -5.58 -14.02 -4.56
N GLY A 281 -4.66 -14.11 -3.60
CA GLY A 281 -4.53 -15.26 -2.71
C GLY A 281 -5.79 -15.54 -1.89
N HIS A 282 -6.58 -14.52 -1.55
CA HIS A 282 -7.89 -14.70 -0.92
C HIS A 282 -8.86 -15.46 -1.82
N ILE A 283 -8.95 -15.07 -3.09
CA ILE A 283 -9.84 -15.70 -4.07
C ILE A 283 -9.42 -17.13 -4.34
N TYR A 284 -8.13 -17.34 -4.63
CA TYR A 284 -7.60 -18.68 -4.90
C TYR A 284 -7.79 -19.62 -3.70
N SER A 285 -7.54 -19.15 -2.49
CA SER A 285 -7.72 -19.94 -1.26
C SER A 285 -9.21 -20.35 -1.07
N LYS A 286 -10.16 -19.44 -1.32
CA LYS A 286 -11.60 -19.72 -1.23
C LYS A 286 -12.11 -20.68 -2.32
N LEU A 287 -11.43 -20.72 -3.43
CA LEU A 287 -11.69 -21.67 -4.53
C LEU A 287 -10.91 -22.98 -4.39
N HIS A 288 -10.27 -23.20 -3.23
CA HIS A 288 -9.42 -24.36 -2.95
C HIS A 288 -8.21 -24.53 -3.90
N ARG A 289 -7.80 -23.44 -4.55
CA ARG A 289 -6.60 -23.37 -5.38
C ARG A 289 -5.41 -22.96 -4.51
N TYR A 290 -5.07 -23.81 -3.56
CA TYR A 290 -4.10 -23.46 -2.49
C TYR A 290 -2.68 -23.25 -3.01
N ALA A 291 -2.27 -23.95 -4.10
CA ALA A 291 -0.97 -23.74 -4.72
C ALA A 291 -0.86 -22.32 -5.32
N ASP A 292 -1.89 -21.87 -6.03
CA ASP A 292 -1.94 -20.50 -6.58
C ASP A 292 -2.00 -19.46 -5.45
N ALA A 293 -2.77 -19.76 -4.40
CA ALA A 293 -2.86 -18.89 -3.23
C ALA A 293 -1.50 -18.75 -2.51
N ALA A 294 -0.78 -19.85 -2.31
CA ALA A 294 0.55 -19.84 -1.69
C ALA A 294 1.53 -19.03 -2.53
N TRP A 295 1.53 -19.23 -3.87
CA TRP A 295 2.37 -18.48 -4.79
C TRP A 295 2.12 -16.95 -4.68
N GLN A 296 0.86 -16.54 -4.64
CA GLN A 296 0.48 -15.13 -4.50
C GLN A 296 0.97 -14.52 -3.17
N GLN A 297 0.83 -15.26 -2.07
CA GLN A 297 1.29 -14.80 -0.76
C GLN A 297 2.82 -14.72 -0.69
N GLU A 298 3.52 -15.66 -1.31
CA GLU A 298 4.98 -15.62 -1.41
C GLU A 298 5.44 -14.43 -2.26
N ALA A 299 4.82 -14.17 -3.41
CA ALA A 299 5.09 -13.01 -4.23
C ALA A 299 4.90 -11.70 -3.42
N SER A 300 3.77 -11.58 -2.71
CA SER A 300 3.49 -10.45 -1.82
C SER A 300 4.58 -10.25 -0.76
N ALA A 301 5.00 -11.33 -0.08
CA ALA A 301 6.04 -11.25 0.93
C ALA A 301 7.39 -10.80 0.36
N ARG A 302 7.73 -11.23 -0.86
CA ARG A 302 8.97 -10.81 -1.55
C ARG A 302 8.95 -9.34 -1.93
N VAL A 303 7.81 -8.82 -2.39
CA VAL A 303 7.63 -7.39 -2.70
C VAL A 303 7.77 -6.53 -1.44
N ASP A 304 7.14 -6.92 -0.33
CA ASP A 304 7.31 -6.25 0.96
C ASP A 304 8.76 -6.28 1.43
N HIS A 305 9.46 -7.42 1.27
CA HIS A 305 10.86 -7.54 1.66
C HIS A 305 11.77 -6.62 0.83
N ALA A 306 11.54 -6.53 -0.47
CA ALA A 306 12.26 -5.59 -1.34
C ALA A 306 12.00 -4.14 -0.91
N HIS A 307 10.75 -3.80 -0.54
CA HIS A 307 10.41 -2.49 -0.03
C HIS A 307 11.09 -2.19 1.32
N MET A 308 11.10 -3.15 2.25
CA MET A 308 11.81 -3.00 3.54
C MET A 308 13.29 -2.64 3.33
N ASN A 309 13.96 -3.33 2.43
CA ASN A 309 15.37 -3.07 2.13
C ASN A 309 15.57 -1.67 1.53
N ARG A 310 14.75 -1.28 0.55
CA ARG A 310 14.82 0.02 -0.13
C ARG A 310 14.50 1.18 0.81
N ALA A 311 13.45 1.05 1.61
CA ALA A 311 12.97 2.10 2.51
C ALA A 311 13.61 2.03 3.92
N ARG A 312 14.48 1.04 4.17
CA ARG A 312 15.14 0.81 5.47
C ARG A 312 14.13 0.66 6.62
N LEU A 313 13.08 -0.12 6.37
CA LEU A 313 12.02 -0.39 7.34
C LEU A 313 12.22 -1.74 7.99
N MET A 314 11.79 -1.86 9.23
CA MET A 314 11.70 -3.15 9.92
C MET A 314 10.39 -3.87 9.57
N PRO A 315 10.33 -5.22 9.69
CA PRO A 315 9.12 -5.99 9.38
C PRO A 315 7.86 -5.49 10.08
N ASP A 316 7.98 -5.02 11.33
CA ASP A 316 6.84 -4.53 12.11
C ASP A 316 6.35 -3.14 11.69
N GLN A 317 7.07 -2.45 10.81
CA GLN A 317 6.68 -1.17 10.23
C GLN A 317 5.90 -1.33 8.93
N ILE A 318 5.75 -2.56 8.44
CA ILE A 318 4.94 -2.90 7.27
C ILE A 318 3.73 -3.70 7.70
N HIS A 319 2.55 -3.11 7.61
CA HIS A 319 1.31 -3.70 8.09
C HIS A 319 1.02 -5.08 7.49
N ASN A 320 1.15 -5.21 6.19
CA ASN A 320 0.76 -6.42 5.48
C ASN A 320 1.79 -7.54 5.55
N PHE A 321 3.07 -7.27 5.83
CA PHE A 321 4.12 -8.28 5.77
C PHE A 321 3.84 -9.51 6.64
N ALA A 322 3.55 -9.29 7.91
CA ALA A 322 3.24 -10.39 8.84
C ALA A 322 1.93 -11.10 8.45
N HIS A 323 0.93 -10.36 7.98
CA HIS A 323 -0.34 -10.88 7.52
C HIS A 323 -0.20 -11.71 6.24
N ASN A 324 0.59 -11.25 5.26
CA ASN A 324 0.86 -11.99 4.02
C ASN A 324 1.54 -13.33 4.32
N ASN A 325 2.55 -13.32 5.19
CA ASN A 325 3.25 -14.54 5.60
C ASN A 325 2.37 -15.48 6.44
N GLU A 326 1.45 -14.96 7.24
CA GLU A 326 0.45 -15.75 7.95
C GLU A 326 -0.47 -16.48 6.97
N TRP A 327 -0.93 -15.81 5.91
CA TRP A 327 -1.71 -16.44 4.85
C TRP A 327 -0.91 -17.46 4.05
N LEU A 328 0.38 -17.20 3.81
CA LEU A 328 1.28 -18.18 3.19
C LEU A 328 1.32 -19.46 4.04
N THR A 329 1.57 -19.34 5.34
CA THR A 329 1.58 -20.48 6.26
C THR A 329 0.28 -21.29 6.19
N ARG A 330 -0.87 -20.64 6.18
CA ARG A 330 -2.18 -21.33 6.06
C ARG A 330 -2.32 -22.11 4.76
N ASN A 331 -1.93 -21.53 3.64
CA ASN A 331 -2.02 -22.19 2.35
C ASN A 331 -1.02 -23.35 2.23
N LEU A 332 0.15 -23.26 2.84
CA LEU A 332 1.10 -24.37 2.93
C LEU A 332 0.50 -25.55 3.72
N LEU A 333 -0.19 -25.28 4.82
CA LEU A 333 -0.91 -26.34 5.58
C LEU A 333 -2.01 -27.00 4.75
N PHE A 334 -2.81 -26.25 4.01
CA PHE A 334 -3.81 -26.81 3.10
C PHE A 334 -3.21 -27.66 1.97
N LEU A 335 -1.94 -27.43 1.62
CA LEU A 335 -1.19 -28.25 0.66
C LEU A 335 -0.52 -29.49 1.30
N GLY A 336 -0.65 -29.66 2.62
CA GLY A 336 0.08 -30.72 3.34
C GLY A 336 1.58 -30.45 3.53
N ARG A 337 2.07 -29.22 3.23
CA ARG A 337 3.45 -28.80 3.38
C ARG A 337 3.72 -28.33 4.81
N VAL A 338 3.58 -29.26 5.76
CA VAL A 338 3.62 -28.94 7.21
C VAL A 338 4.98 -28.41 7.64
N ASP A 339 6.06 -29.04 7.19
CA ASP A 339 7.42 -28.60 7.53
C ASP A 339 7.70 -27.18 7.05
N ASP A 340 7.31 -26.85 5.82
CA ASP A 340 7.45 -25.50 5.27
C ASP A 340 6.62 -24.48 6.07
N ALA A 341 5.43 -24.86 6.50
CA ALA A 341 4.57 -24.01 7.33
C ALA A 341 5.17 -23.74 8.73
N ILE A 342 5.80 -24.78 9.33
CA ILE A 342 6.53 -24.67 10.59
C ILE A 342 7.73 -23.73 10.40
N ASP A 343 8.53 -23.92 9.37
CA ASP A 343 9.73 -23.12 9.11
C ASP A 343 9.36 -21.65 8.80
N GLN A 344 8.30 -21.40 8.03
CA GLN A 344 7.78 -20.08 7.79
C GLN A 344 7.31 -19.40 9.09
N SER A 345 6.66 -20.14 9.97
CA SER A 345 6.21 -19.64 11.27
C SER A 345 7.39 -19.31 12.19
N LYS A 346 8.42 -20.17 12.23
CA LYS A 346 9.68 -19.93 12.96
C LYS A 346 10.40 -18.70 12.42
N ASN A 347 10.45 -18.54 11.10
CA ASN A 347 11.04 -17.36 10.45
C ASN A 347 10.36 -16.08 10.94
N LEU A 348 9.02 -16.03 10.91
CA LEU A 348 8.27 -14.87 11.43
C LEU A 348 8.56 -14.57 12.89
N VAL A 349 8.74 -15.60 13.73
CA VAL A 349 9.10 -15.44 15.16
C VAL A 349 10.51 -14.86 15.31
N SER A 350 11.43 -15.22 14.43
CA SER A 350 12.86 -14.88 14.49
C SER A 350 13.19 -13.52 13.84
N LEU A 351 12.24 -12.89 13.14
CA LEU A 351 12.47 -11.61 12.48
C LEU A 351 12.88 -10.52 13.49
N PRO A 352 13.71 -9.55 13.06
CA PRO A 352 14.01 -8.38 13.86
C PRO A 352 12.74 -7.67 14.29
N ARG A 353 12.63 -7.35 15.58
CA ARG A 353 11.47 -6.72 16.18
C ARG A 353 11.74 -5.25 16.45
N HIS A 354 10.80 -4.41 16.06
CA HIS A 354 10.88 -3.00 16.44
C HIS A 354 10.65 -2.85 17.95
N PRO A 355 11.57 -2.23 18.70
CA PRO A 355 11.53 -2.24 20.17
C PRO A 355 10.27 -1.60 20.75
N LYS A 356 9.67 -0.63 20.05
CA LYS A 356 8.47 0.08 20.51
C LYS A 356 7.17 -0.55 20.01
N TYR A 357 7.15 -1.20 18.85
CA TYR A 357 5.92 -1.55 18.16
C TYR A 357 5.63 -3.06 18.12
N ASN A 358 6.56 -3.89 18.51
CA ASN A 358 6.37 -5.33 18.61
C ASN A 358 6.14 -5.75 20.07
N SER A 359 5.00 -5.43 20.61
CA SER A 359 4.55 -5.84 21.93
C SER A 359 3.52 -6.96 21.88
N ILE A 360 3.21 -7.56 23.00
CA ILE A 360 2.20 -8.62 23.12
C ILE A 360 0.81 -8.16 22.68
N GLU A 361 0.49 -6.89 22.89
CA GLU A 361 -0.83 -6.31 22.53
C GLU A 361 -0.91 -5.96 21.05
N LYS A 362 0.20 -5.71 20.40
CA LYS A 362 0.23 -5.29 18.97
C LYS A 362 0.40 -6.51 18.07
N ARG A 363 -0.29 -6.48 16.93
CA ARG A 363 -0.18 -7.52 15.90
C ARG A 363 1.09 -7.28 15.07
N GLY A 364 2.20 -7.84 15.50
CA GLY A 364 3.47 -7.82 14.75
C GLY A 364 3.85 -9.22 14.27
N SER A 365 4.97 -9.31 13.56
CA SER A 365 5.49 -10.55 12.98
C SER A 365 5.63 -11.68 14.03
N PHE A 366 6.14 -11.36 15.21
CA PHE A 366 6.28 -12.31 16.29
C PHE A 366 4.95 -12.91 16.74
N LYS A 367 3.90 -12.09 16.91
CA LYS A 367 2.58 -12.57 17.34
C LYS A 367 1.94 -13.48 16.30
N TYR A 368 1.99 -13.08 15.03
CA TYR A 368 1.46 -13.91 13.94
C TYR A 368 2.22 -15.23 13.84
N GLY A 369 3.55 -15.18 13.80
CA GLY A 369 4.40 -16.37 13.70
C GLY A 369 4.18 -17.34 14.86
N ARG A 370 4.18 -16.84 16.11
CA ARG A 370 3.94 -17.65 17.31
C ARG A 370 2.55 -18.31 17.28
N THR A 371 1.53 -17.56 16.90
CA THR A 371 0.16 -18.11 16.85
C THR A 371 0.09 -19.25 15.84
N ARG A 372 0.62 -19.07 14.66
CA ARG A 372 0.62 -20.11 13.62
C ARG A 372 1.48 -21.30 13.98
N LEU A 373 2.66 -21.06 14.55
CA LEU A 373 3.53 -22.14 15.00
C LEU A 373 2.84 -23.02 16.04
N LEU A 374 2.23 -22.41 17.06
CA LEU A 374 1.51 -23.16 18.11
C LEU A 374 0.31 -23.94 17.55
N GLN A 375 -0.47 -23.32 16.64
CA GLN A 375 -1.59 -24.02 16.00
C GLN A 375 -1.09 -25.20 15.16
N THR A 376 -0.08 -25.00 14.32
CA THR A 376 0.48 -26.07 13.48
C THR A 376 1.00 -27.23 14.33
N LEU A 377 1.77 -26.93 15.37
CA LEU A 377 2.28 -27.97 16.27
C LEU A 377 1.17 -28.71 17.03
N SER A 378 0.08 -28.01 17.41
CA SER A 378 -1.03 -28.66 18.08
C SER A 378 -1.88 -29.54 17.16
N GLU A 379 -1.87 -29.29 15.86
CA GLU A 379 -2.64 -30.05 14.87
C GLU A 379 -1.84 -31.22 14.28
N TYR A 380 -0.51 -31.11 14.18
CA TYR A 380 0.34 -32.05 13.41
C TYR A 380 1.52 -32.64 14.22
N ALA A 381 1.77 -32.24 15.45
CA ALA A 381 2.75 -32.83 16.35
C ALA A 381 2.09 -33.64 17.48
#